data_38ceded1a3f3fb4716284f4e8887b2ff
#
_entry.id   38ceded1a3f3fb4716284f4e8887b2ff
#
_cell.length_a   1.000
_cell.length_b   1.000
_cell.length_c   1.000
_cell.angle_alpha   90.00
_cell.angle_beta   90.00
_cell.angle_gamma   90.00
#
_symmetry.space_group_name_H-M   'P 1'
#
loop_
_entity.id
_entity.type
_entity.pdbx_description
1 polymer ?
#
loop_
_entity_poly.entity_id
_entity_poly.type
_entity_poly.pdbx_seq_one_letter_code
_entity_poly.pdbx_strand_id
1 'polypeptide(L)'
;ISSSEYRKTYFDNYKIAIPFDQIEYNRTNNLIRQERELNFQALVNKIRLYTNKNTDVKNDISMNLIKIDSLENKLSYMESNKNTDLLLQNKLKKQISNTKSIYSRNEKLFTNYLKKINIYSVELHKKFSIPIACFVFILLGVPLGIMSKNKNMSVSISISIIFFIIYWAFLILGEDFADRGILNPAISMWAPNIFLGFIAYYLYKLVSKENLTFKIDFNILKYIKMKPKQ
;
A
#
# COMPACT_ATOMS: atom_id res chain seq x y z
N ILE A 1 13.46 56.67 14.59
CA ILE A 1 12.14 56.28 14.12
C ILE A 1 12.10 56.59 12.64
N SER A 2 12.36 55.58 11.79
CA SER A 2 12.38 55.71 10.34
C SER A 2 10.93 55.55 9.84
N SER A 3 10.39 56.65 9.27
CA SER A 3 9.10 56.67 8.60
C SER A 3 9.20 55.84 7.30
N SER A 4 8.49 54.71 7.26
CA SER A 4 8.31 53.95 6.02
C SER A 4 7.41 54.76 5.07
N GLU A 5 7.99 55.32 4.02
CA GLU A 5 7.23 55.96 2.94
C GLU A 5 6.43 54.88 2.17
N TYR A 6 5.12 54.94 2.28
CA TYR A 6 4.20 54.16 1.46
C TYR A 6 4.07 54.82 0.08
N ARG A 7 4.63 54.21 -0.98
CA ARG A 7 4.41 54.63 -2.37
C ARG A 7 3.17 53.94 -2.91
N LYS A 8 2.07 54.67 -3.06
CA LYS A 8 0.83 54.18 -3.70
C LYS A 8 0.89 54.51 -5.19
N THR A 9 0.97 53.53 -6.05
CA THR A 9 0.97 53.68 -7.50
C THR A 9 -0.42 53.35 -8.02
N TYR A 10 -1.08 54.29 -8.72
CA TYR A 10 -2.36 54.06 -9.38
C TYR A 10 -2.10 53.78 -10.87
N PHE A 11 -2.75 52.75 -11.40
CA PHE A 11 -2.66 52.40 -12.81
C PHE A 11 -4.05 52.55 -13.43
N ASP A 12 -4.19 53.37 -14.47
CA ASP A 12 -5.42 53.51 -15.26
C ASP A 12 -5.65 52.32 -16.23
N ASN A 13 -4.57 51.70 -16.67
CA ASN A 13 -4.60 50.49 -17.50
C ASN A 13 -3.41 49.58 -17.19
N TYR A 14 -3.68 48.34 -16.82
CA TYR A 14 -2.66 47.35 -16.55
C TYR A 14 -2.78 46.22 -17.57
N LYS A 15 -1.81 46.09 -18.46
CA LYS A 15 -1.71 44.96 -19.40
C LYS A 15 -0.64 43.98 -18.91
N ILE A 16 -1.05 42.81 -18.44
CA ILE A 16 -0.15 41.71 -18.19
C ILE A 16 -0.04 40.90 -19.50
N ALA A 17 1.08 41.05 -20.18
CA ALA A 17 1.42 40.12 -21.28
C ALA A 17 2.05 38.87 -20.65
N ILE A 18 1.32 37.80 -20.55
CA ILE A 18 1.86 36.49 -20.19
C ILE A 18 2.34 35.88 -21.51
N PRO A 19 3.66 35.74 -21.76
CA PRO A 19 4.14 35.06 -22.96
C PRO A 19 3.76 33.59 -22.87
N PHE A 20 2.74 33.20 -23.65
CA PHE A 20 2.27 31.82 -23.74
C PHE A 20 3.32 30.91 -24.40
N ASP A 21 4.24 31.48 -25.15
CA ASP A 21 5.31 30.76 -25.85
C ASP A 21 6.34 30.10 -24.92
N GLN A 22 6.37 30.47 -23.63
CA GLN A 22 7.22 29.85 -22.62
C GLN A 22 6.50 28.78 -21.79
N ILE A 23 5.21 28.58 -22.01
CA ILE A 23 4.54 27.36 -21.57
C ILE A 23 4.74 26.31 -22.68
N GLU A 24 5.98 26.06 -23.05
CA GLU A 24 6.31 24.76 -23.58
C GLU A 24 5.82 23.76 -22.53
N TYR A 25 4.78 23.02 -22.90
CA TYR A 25 4.38 21.83 -22.18
C TYR A 25 5.54 20.84 -22.39
N ASN A 26 6.66 21.16 -21.76
CA ASN A 26 7.76 20.24 -21.61
C ASN A 26 7.13 19.09 -20.86
N ARG A 27 6.73 18.10 -21.62
CA ARG A 27 6.43 16.76 -21.13
C ARG A 27 7.74 16.34 -20.48
N THR A 28 7.95 16.83 -19.26
CA THR A 28 9.09 16.44 -18.45
C THR A 28 9.00 14.93 -18.37
N ASN A 29 9.87 14.25 -19.10
CA ASN A 29 10.06 12.80 -18.97
C ASN A 29 10.40 12.40 -17.52
N ASN A 30 10.52 13.37 -16.64
CA ASN A 30 10.71 13.33 -15.20
C ASN A 30 9.41 13.57 -14.40
N LEU A 31 8.23 13.47 -15.01
CA LEU A 31 7.03 13.26 -14.21
C LEU A 31 7.27 11.97 -13.44
N ILE A 32 7.55 12.12 -12.16
CA ILE A 32 7.48 11.03 -11.19
C ILE A 32 6.02 10.58 -11.27
N ARG A 33 5.75 9.68 -12.23
CA ARG A 33 4.43 9.06 -12.35
C ARG A 33 4.22 8.36 -11.03
N GLN A 34 3.14 8.71 -10.35
CA GLN A 34 2.74 8.00 -9.15
C GLN A 34 2.62 6.51 -9.51
N GLU A 35 2.86 5.64 -8.57
CA GLU A 35 2.87 4.18 -8.79
C GLU A 35 1.61 3.69 -9.50
N ARG A 36 0.45 4.32 -9.22
CA ARG A 36 -0.86 4.04 -9.84
C ARG A 36 -0.93 4.33 -11.33
N GLU A 37 -0.14 5.29 -11.83
CA GLU A 37 -0.14 5.73 -13.23
C GLU A 37 0.77 4.88 -14.13
N LEU A 38 1.61 4.03 -13.52
CA LEU A 38 2.53 3.18 -14.26
C LEU A 38 1.77 2.10 -15.04
N ASN A 39 2.18 1.88 -16.29
CA ASN A 39 1.67 0.76 -17.06
C ASN A 39 2.22 -0.58 -16.51
N PHE A 40 1.62 -1.69 -16.93
CA PHE A 40 2.01 -3.04 -16.48
C PHE A 40 3.52 -3.30 -16.64
N GLN A 41 4.07 -3.02 -17.83
CA GLN A 41 5.48 -3.26 -18.12
C GLN A 41 6.42 -2.43 -17.23
N ALA A 42 6.06 -1.16 -16.97
CA ALA A 42 6.82 -0.30 -16.09
C ALA A 42 6.80 -0.79 -14.63
N LEU A 43 5.66 -1.31 -14.15
CA LEU A 43 5.55 -1.91 -12.82
C LEU A 43 6.45 -3.14 -12.70
N VAL A 44 6.40 -4.07 -13.66
CA VAL A 44 7.26 -5.26 -13.68
C VAL A 44 8.73 -4.87 -13.69
N ASN A 45 9.12 -3.89 -14.50
CA ASN A 45 10.50 -3.40 -14.56
C ASN A 45 10.95 -2.76 -13.24
N LYS A 46 10.06 -2.01 -12.57
CA LYS A 46 10.34 -1.44 -11.25
C LYS A 46 10.49 -2.52 -10.17
N ILE A 47 9.61 -3.50 -10.14
CA ILE A 47 9.72 -4.64 -9.23
C ILE A 47 11.06 -5.34 -9.42
N ARG A 48 11.42 -5.69 -10.68
CA ARG A 48 12.70 -6.33 -10.99
C ARG A 48 13.90 -5.49 -10.55
N LEU A 49 13.87 -4.17 -10.83
CA LEU A 49 14.93 -3.25 -10.44
C LEU A 49 15.15 -3.25 -8.92
N TYR A 50 14.07 -3.11 -8.14
CA TYR A 50 14.17 -3.07 -6.69
C TYR A 50 14.50 -4.43 -6.09
N THR A 51 14.06 -5.53 -6.71
CA THR A 51 14.46 -6.88 -6.30
C THR A 51 15.96 -7.10 -6.47
N ASN A 52 16.53 -6.71 -7.60
CA ASN A 52 17.97 -6.80 -7.81
C ASN A 52 18.75 -5.96 -6.78
N LYS A 53 18.37 -4.69 -6.61
CA LYS A 53 18.98 -3.82 -5.59
C LYS A 53 18.86 -4.40 -4.17
N ASN A 54 17.75 -5.02 -3.86
CA ASN A 54 17.52 -5.64 -2.56
C ASN A 54 18.42 -6.86 -2.35
N THR A 55 18.65 -7.64 -3.41
CA THR A 55 19.58 -8.79 -3.39
C THR A 55 21.02 -8.34 -3.17
N ASP A 56 21.45 -7.26 -3.84
CA ASP A 56 22.79 -6.69 -3.66
C ASP A 56 22.99 -6.22 -2.22
N VAL A 57 22.04 -5.45 -1.69
CA VAL A 57 22.09 -4.97 -0.30
C VAL A 57 22.07 -6.13 0.71
N LYS A 58 21.31 -7.20 0.44
CA LYS A 58 21.30 -8.41 1.27
C LYS A 58 22.68 -9.08 1.32
N ASN A 59 23.37 -9.16 0.19
CA ASN A 59 24.74 -9.68 0.12
C ASN A 59 25.70 -8.78 0.92
N ASP A 60 25.59 -7.46 0.80
CA ASP A 60 26.38 -6.51 1.57
C ASP A 60 26.13 -6.65 3.08
N ILE A 61 24.90 -6.85 3.50
CA ILE A 61 24.53 -7.11 4.90
C ILE A 61 25.24 -8.36 5.41
N SER A 62 25.20 -9.47 4.66
CA SER A 62 25.84 -10.73 5.05
C SER A 62 27.36 -10.59 5.15
N MET A 63 27.98 -9.89 4.20
CA MET A 63 29.42 -9.60 4.21
C MET A 63 29.83 -8.73 5.41
N ASN A 64 29.05 -7.70 5.72
CA ASN A 64 29.31 -6.84 6.87
C ASN A 64 29.15 -7.58 8.20
N LEU A 65 28.18 -8.50 8.31
CA LEU A 65 28.02 -9.37 9.48
C LEU A 65 29.25 -10.24 9.73
N ILE A 66 29.72 -10.94 8.70
CA ILE A 66 30.95 -11.76 8.77
C ILE A 66 32.16 -10.91 9.19
N LYS A 67 32.26 -9.69 8.63
CA LYS A 67 33.32 -8.75 8.95
C LYS A 67 33.27 -8.27 10.40
N ILE A 68 32.08 -7.95 10.92
CA ILE A 68 31.88 -7.54 12.32
C ILE A 68 32.31 -8.69 13.23
N ASP A 69 31.83 -9.90 12.99
CA ASP A 69 32.18 -11.09 13.79
C ASP A 69 33.71 -11.35 13.81
N SER A 70 34.34 -11.27 12.65
CA SER A 70 35.80 -11.43 12.56
C SER A 70 36.60 -10.35 13.33
N LEU A 71 36.10 -9.10 13.32
CA LEU A 71 36.74 -8.00 14.05
C LEU A 71 36.49 -8.09 15.56
N GLU A 72 35.32 -8.52 15.98
CA GLU A 72 34.96 -8.74 17.39
C GLU A 72 35.79 -9.89 17.98
N ASN A 73 35.97 -11.00 17.24
CA ASN A 73 36.83 -12.11 17.64
C ASN A 73 38.29 -11.68 17.77
N LYS A 74 38.81 -10.82 16.88
CA LYS A 74 40.14 -10.25 16.99
C LYS A 74 40.28 -9.34 18.21
N LEU A 75 39.27 -8.53 18.48
CA LEU A 75 39.25 -7.63 19.63
C LEU A 75 39.26 -8.42 20.96
N SER A 76 38.41 -9.44 21.07
CA SER A 76 38.34 -10.30 22.26
C SER A 76 39.67 -11.04 22.54
N TYR A 77 40.34 -11.54 21.47
CA TYR A 77 41.67 -12.14 21.58
C TYR A 77 42.72 -11.14 22.10
N MET A 78 42.69 -9.89 21.61
CA MET A 78 43.61 -8.82 22.05
C MET A 78 43.31 -8.35 23.48
N GLU A 79 42.06 -8.29 23.91
CA GLU A 79 41.70 -7.95 25.30
C GLU A 79 42.11 -9.04 26.30
N SER A 80 42.12 -10.30 25.86
CA SER A 80 42.62 -11.41 26.68
C SER A 80 44.13 -11.38 26.86
N ASN A 81 44.86 -10.71 25.98
CA ASN A 81 46.33 -10.69 25.98
C ASN A 81 46.82 -9.36 26.56
N LYS A 82 47.24 -9.35 27.84
CA LYS A 82 47.62 -8.17 28.67
C LYS A 82 48.69 -7.24 28.07
N ASN A 83 49.41 -7.66 27.04
CA ASN A 83 50.54 -6.89 26.43
C ASN A 83 50.15 -6.20 25.10
N THR A 84 48.88 -6.03 24.80
CA THR A 84 48.45 -5.49 23.50
C THR A 84 48.40 -3.97 23.51
N ASP A 85 48.90 -3.35 22.44
CA ASP A 85 48.97 -1.91 22.24
C ASP A 85 47.56 -1.28 22.26
N LEU A 86 47.35 -0.34 23.18
CA LEU A 86 46.07 0.35 23.38
C LEU A 86 45.60 1.10 22.11
N LEU A 87 46.55 1.58 21.31
CA LEU A 87 46.27 2.25 20.04
C LEU A 87 45.65 1.28 19.04
N LEU A 88 46.07 0.04 18.99
CA LEU A 88 45.56 -0.99 18.10
C LEU A 88 44.12 -1.40 18.48
N GLN A 89 43.87 -1.55 19.78
CA GLN A 89 42.54 -1.83 20.30
C GLN A 89 41.56 -0.70 19.95
N ASN A 90 41.95 0.57 20.14
CA ASN A 90 41.12 1.73 19.79
C ASN A 90 40.82 1.81 18.27
N LYS A 91 41.81 1.45 17.44
CA LYS A 91 41.66 1.37 15.98
C LYS A 91 40.65 0.29 15.58
N LEU A 92 40.68 -0.87 16.20
CA LEU A 92 39.74 -1.96 15.99
C LEU A 92 38.31 -1.58 16.44
N LYS A 93 38.18 -1.00 17.65
CA LYS A 93 36.89 -0.50 18.13
C LYS A 93 36.25 0.51 17.16
N LYS A 94 37.05 1.42 16.60
CA LYS A 94 36.60 2.38 15.59
C LYS A 94 36.20 1.67 14.29
N GLN A 95 36.93 0.65 13.85
CA GLN A 95 36.55 -0.13 12.66
C GLN A 95 35.24 -0.89 12.87
N ILE A 96 35.04 -1.52 14.02
CA ILE A 96 33.76 -2.19 14.39
C ILE A 96 32.60 -1.21 14.38
N SER A 97 32.76 -0.06 15.03
CA SER A 97 31.74 0.99 15.06
C SER A 97 31.36 1.46 13.66
N ASN A 98 32.34 1.72 12.80
CA ASN A 98 32.08 2.12 11.40
C ASN A 98 31.36 1.03 10.61
N THR A 99 31.80 -0.25 10.77
CA THR A 99 31.15 -1.36 10.06
C THR A 99 29.71 -1.59 10.56
N LYS A 100 29.45 -1.46 11.86
CA LYS A 100 28.09 -1.50 12.45
C LYS A 100 27.20 -0.37 11.91
N SER A 101 27.75 0.81 11.73
CA SER A 101 27.02 1.93 11.14
C SER A 101 26.65 1.67 9.67
N ILE A 102 27.55 1.08 8.88
CA ILE A 102 27.27 0.66 7.49
C ILE A 102 26.20 -0.44 7.47
N TYR A 103 26.32 -1.43 8.36
CA TYR A 103 25.32 -2.49 8.50
C TYR A 103 23.91 -1.92 8.78
N SER A 104 23.79 -1.06 9.79
CA SER A 104 22.51 -0.42 10.13
C SER A 104 21.90 0.40 8.98
N ARG A 105 22.75 1.09 8.21
CA ARG A 105 22.32 1.81 7.00
C ARG A 105 21.80 0.85 5.92
N ASN A 106 22.51 -0.24 5.68
CA ASN A 106 22.11 -1.25 4.69
C ASN A 106 20.83 -1.97 5.09
N GLU A 107 20.62 -2.23 6.39
CA GLU A 107 19.37 -2.78 6.91
C GLU A 107 18.17 -1.86 6.64
N LYS A 108 18.33 -0.56 6.85
CA LYS A 108 17.30 0.44 6.48
C LYS A 108 17.06 0.50 4.97
N LEU A 109 18.09 0.38 4.14
CA LEU A 109 17.94 0.31 2.69
C LEU A 109 17.20 -0.95 2.25
N PHE A 110 17.53 -2.09 2.85
CA PHE A 110 16.87 -3.36 2.60
C PHE A 110 15.35 -3.28 2.87
N THR A 111 14.97 -2.78 4.05
CA THR A 111 13.55 -2.59 4.41
C THR A 111 12.84 -1.61 3.50
N ASN A 112 13.50 -0.52 3.08
CA ASN A 112 12.94 0.45 2.15
C ASN A 112 12.73 -0.14 0.74
N TYR A 113 13.65 -0.98 0.26
CA TYR A 113 13.47 -1.66 -1.02
C TYR A 113 12.37 -2.71 -0.97
N LEU A 114 12.25 -3.48 0.12
CA LEU A 114 11.12 -4.39 0.32
C LEU A 114 9.77 -3.65 0.28
N LYS A 115 9.68 -2.52 0.99
CA LYS A 115 8.46 -1.71 0.97
C LYS A 115 8.12 -1.25 -0.46
N LYS A 116 9.11 -0.80 -1.24
CA LYS A 116 8.87 -0.42 -2.64
C LYS A 116 8.44 -1.59 -3.50
N ILE A 117 9.04 -2.76 -3.33
CA ILE A 117 8.63 -3.99 -4.03
C ILE A 117 7.17 -4.31 -3.74
N ASN A 118 6.74 -4.23 -2.46
CA ASN A 118 5.37 -4.48 -2.06
C ASN A 118 4.39 -3.47 -2.69
N ILE A 119 4.68 -2.17 -2.63
CA ILE A 119 3.86 -1.12 -3.24
C ILE A 119 3.66 -1.36 -4.75
N TYR A 120 4.74 -1.61 -5.50
CA TYR A 120 4.61 -1.88 -6.93
C TYR A 120 3.89 -3.21 -7.22
N SER A 121 4.08 -4.22 -6.37
CA SER A 121 3.37 -5.50 -6.50
C SER A 121 1.87 -5.36 -6.21
N VAL A 122 1.49 -4.57 -5.22
CA VAL A 122 0.09 -4.23 -4.93
C VAL A 122 -0.56 -3.58 -6.15
N GLU A 123 0.07 -2.55 -6.73
CA GLU A 123 -0.47 -1.87 -7.91
C GLU A 123 -0.55 -2.79 -9.14
N LEU A 124 0.40 -3.72 -9.27
CA LEU A 124 0.35 -4.74 -10.32
C LEU A 124 -0.86 -5.65 -10.17
N HIS A 125 -1.09 -6.18 -8.97
CA HIS A 125 -2.23 -7.08 -8.70
C HIS A 125 -3.57 -6.35 -8.75
N LYS A 126 -3.66 -5.08 -8.36
CA LYS A 126 -4.87 -4.25 -8.50
C LYS A 126 -5.35 -4.16 -9.94
N LYS A 127 -4.44 -4.05 -10.91
CA LYS A 127 -4.80 -3.95 -12.33
C LYS A 127 -5.59 -5.16 -12.84
N PHE A 128 -5.44 -6.31 -12.21
CA PHE A 128 -6.20 -7.53 -12.53
C PHE A 128 -7.34 -7.77 -11.56
N SER A 129 -7.14 -7.52 -10.28
CA SER A 129 -8.13 -7.77 -9.23
C SER A 129 -9.39 -6.93 -9.42
N ILE A 130 -9.26 -5.64 -9.79
CA ILE A 130 -10.40 -4.73 -9.95
C ILE A 130 -11.31 -5.14 -11.14
N PRO A 131 -10.81 -5.45 -12.35
CA PRO A 131 -11.66 -5.97 -13.42
C PRO A 131 -12.36 -7.28 -13.05
N ILE A 132 -11.68 -8.19 -12.35
CA ILE A 132 -12.28 -9.45 -11.89
C ILE A 132 -13.37 -9.21 -10.86
N ALA A 133 -13.23 -8.19 -10.01
CA ALA A 133 -14.29 -7.79 -9.09
C ALA A 133 -15.60 -7.47 -9.81
N CYS A 134 -15.55 -6.85 -11.00
CA CYS A 134 -16.76 -6.57 -11.79
C CYS A 134 -17.51 -7.86 -12.11
N PHE A 135 -16.82 -8.94 -12.50
CA PHE A 135 -17.46 -10.24 -12.73
C PHE A 135 -18.05 -10.83 -11.44
N VAL A 136 -17.34 -10.71 -10.33
CA VAL A 136 -17.83 -11.17 -9.02
C VAL A 136 -19.10 -10.41 -8.63
N PHE A 137 -19.16 -9.09 -8.85
CA PHE A 137 -20.34 -8.28 -8.57
C PHE A 137 -21.53 -8.65 -9.49
N ILE A 138 -21.28 -8.99 -10.76
CA ILE A 138 -22.32 -9.48 -11.66
C ILE A 138 -22.89 -10.81 -11.13
N LEU A 139 -22.02 -11.74 -10.75
CA LEU A 139 -22.41 -13.04 -10.16
C LEU A 139 -23.20 -12.86 -8.86
N LEU A 140 -22.90 -11.83 -8.08
CA LEU A 140 -23.59 -11.50 -6.83
C LEU A 140 -24.94 -10.82 -7.10
N GLY A 141 -25.02 -9.96 -8.11
CA GLY A 141 -26.20 -9.19 -8.46
C GLY A 141 -27.35 -10.07 -8.99
N VAL A 142 -27.03 -11.14 -9.74
CA VAL A 142 -28.06 -12.05 -10.30
C VAL A 142 -28.92 -12.70 -9.20
N PRO A 143 -28.37 -13.40 -8.20
CA PRO A 143 -29.20 -13.99 -7.15
C PRO A 143 -29.92 -12.93 -6.31
N LEU A 144 -29.29 -11.79 -6.03
CA LEU A 144 -29.94 -10.69 -5.31
C LEU A 144 -31.14 -10.12 -6.09
N GLY A 145 -31.02 -9.97 -7.40
CA GLY A 145 -32.12 -9.53 -8.27
C GLY A 145 -33.29 -10.52 -8.27
N ILE A 146 -33.03 -11.82 -8.36
CA ILE A 146 -34.06 -12.87 -8.32
C ILE A 146 -34.77 -12.89 -6.96
N MET A 147 -34.03 -12.79 -5.86
CA MET A 147 -34.56 -12.76 -4.50
C MET A 147 -35.43 -11.52 -4.22
N SER A 148 -35.23 -10.44 -4.95
CA SER A 148 -35.99 -9.20 -4.77
C SER A 148 -37.26 -9.14 -5.63
N LYS A 149 -37.47 -10.08 -6.56
CA LYS A 149 -38.62 -10.09 -7.48
C LYS A 149 -39.99 -9.96 -6.77
N ASN A 150 -40.10 -10.50 -5.57
CA ASN A 150 -41.31 -10.46 -4.73
C ASN A 150 -41.25 -9.44 -3.59
N LYS A 151 -40.24 -8.56 -3.56
CA LYS A 151 -40.00 -7.54 -2.53
C LYS A 151 -39.70 -6.19 -3.18
N ASN A 152 -39.66 -5.14 -2.35
CA ASN A 152 -39.30 -3.81 -2.84
C ASN A 152 -37.88 -3.79 -3.45
N MET A 153 -37.72 -3.32 -4.68
CA MET A 153 -36.43 -3.19 -5.39
C MET A 153 -35.36 -2.45 -4.56
N SER A 154 -35.79 -1.52 -3.69
CA SER A 154 -34.92 -0.76 -2.80
C SER A 154 -34.06 -1.65 -1.90
N VAL A 155 -34.57 -2.81 -1.48
CA VAL A 155 -33.84 -3.74 -0.60
C VAL A 155 -32.62 -4.34 -1.31
N SER A 156 -32.77 -4.76 -2.56
CA SER A 156 -31.64 -5.31 -3.34
C SER A 156 -30.57 -4.28 -3.63
N ILE A 157 -30.97 -3.04 -3.94
CA ILE A 157 -30.04 -1.94 -4.17
C ILE A 157 -29.25 -1.66 -2.88
N SER A 158 -29.93 -1.59 -1.74
CA SER A 158 -29.26 -1.35 -0.45
C SER A 158 -28.25 -2.46 -0.10
N ILE A 159 -28.60 -3.73 -0.31
CA ILE A 159 -27.71 -4.86 -0.07
C ILE A 159 -26.50 -4.81 -1.01
N SER A 160 -26.69 -4.48 -2.28
CA SER A 160 -25.60 -4.35 -3.25
C SER A 160 -24.60 -3.25 -2.84
N ILE A 161 -25.09 -2.11 -2.34
CA ILE A 161 -24.25 -1.03 -1.83
C ILE A 161 -23.42 -1.51 -0.61
N ILE A 162 -24.03 -2.27 0.30
CA ILE A 162 -23.33 -2.83 1.46
C ILE A 162 -22.18 -3.73 1.01
N PHE A 163 -22.41 -4.64 0.05
CA PHE A 163 -21.34 -5.50 -0.49
C PHE A 163 -20.24 -4.69 -1.15
N PHE A 164 -20.59 -3.60 -1.86
CA PHE A 164 -19.61 -2.71 -2.45
C PHE A 164 -18.73 -2.01 -1.39
N ILE A 165 -19.33 -1.54 -0.29
CA ILE A 165 -18.61 -0.91 0.82
C ILE A 165 -17.68 -1.93 1.49
N ILE A 166 -18.16 -3.15 1.73
CA ILE A 166 -17.35 -4.24 2.29
C ILE A 166 -16.16 -4.54 1.38
N TYR A 167 -16.39 -4.70 0.08
CA TYR A 167 -15.32 -4.93 -0.89
C TYR A 167 -14.25 -3.83 -0.82
N TRP A 168 -14.69 -2.58 -0.81
CA TRP A 168 -13.79 -1.43 -0.81
C TRP A 168 -12.97 -1.34 0.49
N ALA A 169 -13.60 -1.61 1.62
CA ALA A 169 -12.93 -1.68 2.91
C ALA A 169 -11.85 -2.79 2.92
N PHE A 170 -12.15 -3.98 2.42
CA PHE A 170 -11.18 -5.07 2.29
C PHE A 170 -10.02 -4.71 1.37
N LEU A 171 -10.28 -4.00 0.28
CA LEU A 171 -9.26 -3.59 -0.68
C LEU A 171 -8.28 -2.59 -0.04
N ILE A 172 -8.79 -1.58 0.68
CA ILE A 172 -7.96 -0.58 1.37
C ILE A 172 -7.14 -1.23 2.50
N LEU A 173 -7.78 -2.05 3.33
CA LEU A 173 -7.08 -2.76 4.41
C LEU A 173 -6.02 -3.71 3.85
N GLY A 174 -6.33 -4.42 2.78
CA GLY A 174 -5.39 -5.31 2.11
C GLY A 174 -4.18 -4.56 1.54
N GLU A 175 -4.40 -3.38 0.96
CA GLU A 175 -3.34 -2.50 0.49
C GLU A 175 -2.41 -2.07 1.63
N ASP A 176 -2.96 -1.55 2.73
CA ASP A 176 -2.18 -1.10 3.88
C ASP A 176 -1.37 -2.23 4.52
N PHE A 177 -1.95 -3.42 4.67
CA PHE A 177 -1.24 -4.58 5.20
C PHE A 177 -0.13 -5.10 4.26
N ALA A 178 -0.35 -5.05 2.96
CA ALA A 178 0.66 -5.44 1.98
C ALA A 178 1.81 -4.44 1.92
N ASP A 179 1.52 -3.14 1.94
CA ASP A 179 2.52 -2.07 1.93
C ASP A 179 3.41 -2.09 3.17
N ARG A 180 2.85 -2.48 4.31
CA ARG A 180 3.60 -2.69 5.56
C ARG A 180 4.38 -4.01 5.57
N GLY A 181 4.19 -4.88 4.57
CA GLY A 181 4.86 -6.18 4.50
C GLY A 181 4.28 -7.24 5.45
N ILE A 182 3.10 -7.00 6.02
CA ILE A 182 2.43 -7.96 6.92
C ILE A 182 1.83 -9.10 6.11
N LEU A 183 1.25 -8.79 4.94
CA LEU A 183 0.64 -9.77 4.05
C LEU A 183 1.30 -9.75 2.67
N ASN A 184 1.26 -10.88 1.99
CA ASN A 184 1.72 -10.94 0.61
C ASN A 184 0.79 -10.10 -0.29
N PRO A 185 1.33 -9.21 -1.16
CA PRO A 185 0.56 -8.35 -2.05
C PRO A 185 -0.47 -9.11 -2.90
N ALA A 186 -0.12 -10.28 -3.40
CA ALA A 186 -1.04 -11.12 -4.18
C ALA A 186 -2.26 -11.52 -3.32
N ILE A 187 -2.03 -12.11 -2.15
CA ILE A 187 -3.11 -12.56 -1.27
C ILE A 187 -4.00 -11.39 -0.87
N SER A 188 -3.41 -10.26 -0.47
CA SER A 188 -4.15 -9.08 -0.03
C SER A 188 -5.09 -8.53 -1.08
N MET A 189 -4.65 -8.49 -2.35
CA MET A 189 -5.47 -7.93 -3.44
C MET A 189 -6.51 -8.91 -3.99
N TRP A 190 -6.31 -10.23 -3.84
CA TRP A 190 -7.25 -11.24 -4.33
C TRP A 190 -8.26 -11.69 -3.26
N ALA A 191 -7.94 -11.52 -1.97
CA ALA A 191 -8.80 -11.93 -0.87
C ALA A 191 -10.25 -11.38 -0.97
N PRO A 192 -10.50 -10.08 -1.27
CA PRO A 192 -11.87 -9.57 -1.39
C PRO A 192 -12.65 -10.26 -2.50
N ASN A 193 -12.02 -10.55 -3.65
CA ASN A 193 -12.67 -11.22 -4.78
C ASN A 193 -13.05 -12.66 -4.43
N ILE A 194 -12.16 -13.38 -3.76
CA ILE A 194 -12.40 -14.75 -3.31
C ILE A 194 -13.53 -14.76 -2.28
N PHE A 195 -13.50 -13.85 -1.31
CA PHE A 195 -14.51 -13.75 -0.26
C PHE A 195 -15.91 -13.46 -0.84
N LEU A 196 -16.04 -12.44 -1.69
CA LEU A 196 -17.32 -12.12 -2.33
C LEU A 196 -17.75 -13.18 -3.34
N GLY A 197 -16.82 -13.80 -4.05
CA GLY A 197 -17.10 -14.92 -4.95
C GLY A 197 -17.70 -16.12 -4.21
N PHE A 198 -17.22 -16.41 -3.01
CA PHE A 198 -17.79 -17.45 -2.15
C PHE A 198 -19.23 -17.11 -1.72
N ILE A 199 -19.49 -15.86 -1.37
CA ILE A 199 -20.83 -15.37 -1.02
C ILE A 199 -21.75 -15.45 -2.24
N ALA A 200 -21.29 -15.03 -3.41
CA ALA A 200 -22.05 -15.10 -4.66
C ALA A 200 -22.44 -16.55 -5.01
N TYR A 201 -21.48 -17.48 -4.90
CA TYR A 201 -21.73 -18.89 -5.12
C TYR A 201 -22.76 -19.46 -4.11
N TYR A 202 -22.65 -19.10 -2.84
CA TYR A 202 -23.60 -19.53 -1.82
C TYR A 202 -25.01 -19.02 -2.10
N LEU A 203 -25.15 -17.75 -2.44
CA LEU A 203 -26.44 -17.13 -2.80
C LEU A 203 -27.03 -17.76 -4.05
N TYR A 204 -26.21 -18.04 -5.07
CA TYR A 204 -26.65 -18.74 -6.28
C TYR A 204 -27.19 -20.13 -5.96
N LYS A 205 -26.50 -20.90 -5.12
CA LYS A 205 -26.96 -22.24 -4.69
C LYS A 205 -28.28 -22.16 -3.89
N LEU A 206 -28.47 -21.07 -3.13
CA LEU A 206 -29.70 -20.84 -2.35
C LEU A 206 -30.89 -20.59 -3.27
N VAL A 207 -30.70 -19.73 -4.28
CA VAL A 207 -31.74 -19.38 -5.26
C VAL A 207 -32.06 -20.54 -6.19
N SER A 208 -31.07 -21.35 -6.56
CA SER A 208 -31.23 -22.52 -7.44
C SER A 208 -32.04 -23.67 -6.80
N LYS A 209 -32.09 -23.72 -5.47
CA LYS A 209 -32.96 -24.62 -4.73
C LYS A 209 -34.31 -23.91 -4.49
N GLU A 210 -35.24 -24.05 -5.40
CA GLU A 210 -36.54 -23.40 -5.55
C GLU A 210 -37.43 -23.25 -4.29
N ASN A 211 -37.00 -23.58 -3.09
CA ASN A 211 -37.86 -23.71 -1.89
C ASN A 211 -37.43 -22.84 -0.69
N LEU A 212 -36.64 -21.78 -0.87
CA LEU A 212 -36.30 -20.94 0.27
C LEU A 212 -36.76 -19.50 0.07
N THR A 213 -38.00 -19.23 0.57
CA THR A 213 -38.36 -17.87 1.00
C THR A 213 -37.40 -17.45 2.12
N PHE A 214 -36.35 -16.70 1.75
CA PHE A 214 -35.48 -16.09 2.73
C PHE A 214 -36.27 -14.98 3.44
N LYS A 215 -36.90 -15.31 4.56
CA LYS A 215 -37.41 -14.32 5.52
C LYS A 215 -36.20 -13.73 6.21
N ILE A 216 -35.61 -12.68 5.67
CA ILE A 216 -34.79 -11.78 6.47
C ILE A 216 -35.78 -11.00 7.33
N ASP A 217 -35.98 -11.48 8.55
CA ASP A 217 -36.72 -10.73 9.56
C ASP A 217 -35.88 -9.49 9.93
N PHE A 218 -36.20 -8.37 9.28
CA PHE A 218 -35.64 -7.05 9.58
C PHE A 218 -36.21 -6.54 10.92
N ASN A 219 -36.28 -7.41 11.93
CA ASN A 219 -36.78 -7.06 13.26
C ASN A 219 -35.79 -6.22 14.07
N ILE A 220 -34.58 -5.98 13.53
CA ILE A 220 -33.57 -5.12 14.18
C ILE A 220 -34.05 -3.66 14.26
N LEU A 221 -34.82 -3.19 13.27
CA LEU A 221 -35.40 -1.83 13.28
C LEU A 221 -36.54 -1.66 14.29
N LYS A 222 -37.17 -2.75 14.72
CA LYS A 222 -38.22 -2.71 15.77
C LYS A 222 -37.65 -2.47 17.15
N TYR A 223 -36.40 -2.92 17.40
CA TYR A 223 -35.70 -2.71 18.66
C TYR A 223 -35.19 -1.27 18.86
N ILE A 224 -34.93 -0.55 17.78
CA ILE A 224 -34.48 0.85 17.84
C ILE A 224 -35.64 1.82 18.11
N LYS A 225 -36.88 1.42 17.78
CA LYS A 225 -38.08 2.29 17.89
C LYS A 225 -38.81 2.21 19.23
N MET A 226 -38.35 1.38 20.17
CA MET A 226 -38.94 1.25 21.52
C MET A 226 -37.98 1.78 22.60
N LYS A 227 -37.72 3.07 22.63
CA LYS A 227 -37.43 3.81 23.86
C LYS A 227 -38.42 4.98 23.92
N PRO A 228 -39.51 4.86 24.68
CA PRO A 228 -40.31 6.01 25.06
C PRO A 228 -39.49 6.85 26.03
N LYS A 229 -39.50 8.15 25.80
CA LYS A 229 -39.03 9.16 26.75
C LYS A 229 -39.90 9.05 28.01
N GLN A 230 -39.27 8.88 29.13
CA GLN A 230 -39.72 9.41 30.41
C GLN A 230 -38.94 10.67 30.73
#